data_23c47167638532cc2cd765842121560c
#
_entry.id   23c47167638532cc2cd765842121560c
#
_cell.length_a   1.000
_cell.length_b   1.000
_cell.length_c   1.000
_cell.angle_alpha   90.00
_cell.angle_beta   90.00
_cell.angle_gamma   90.00
#
_symmetry.space_group_name_H-M   'P 1'
#
loop_
_entity.id
_entity.type
_entity.pdbx_description
1 polymer ?
#
loop_
_entity_poly.entity_id
_entity_poly.type
_entity_poly.pdbx_seq_one_letter_code
_entity_poly.pdbx_strand_id
1 'polypeptide(L)'
;MQQAGSPTPPPSRAGEGATQVRSPGSDAPRAPAATDAGNGTAPAASTSRHDDYHRASARRLLLIGVACVLLVTLLLLDLTTGPSGMPFADVWRGLKAGPNGGDLDVATILWQLRMPQTLMGALVGACLGLAGLQMQTILGNPLASPFTLGFSAAAGFGAALAIMFGGALPIPNFVVIPVSAFIMTMVACGLVYLIARLRSASPEILVLAGITVLFFFQSVQSLMQFLASPEVLQQIVFWLFGSLLKATWTSVTVCALVFVACLPFIMRDAWALTTLRLGDANARSLGLSVDSIRQRTFFLVALLTAAAVSFVGTIGFVGLIAPHTARTLVGEDHRYSLPLAAIIGAVILVGASVFGKFISPAAVIPVGIITAVAGVPMLFTIIARRGSEG
;
A
#
# COMPACT_ATOMS: atom_id res chain seq x y z
N MET A 1 -8.81 -3.06 65.59
CA MET A 1 -10.10 -2.44 65.93
C MET A 1 -10.86 -2.23 64.65
N GLN A 2 -12.08 -2.79 64.65
CA GLN A 2 -13.20 -2.69 63.70
C GLN A 2 -12.93 -3.19 62.29
N GLN A 3 -13.35 -4.43 61.91
CA GLN A 3 -14.68 -5.10 61.74
C GLN A 3 -15.59 -4.35 60.77
N ALA A 4 -15.82 -5.03 59.71
CA ALA A 4 -16.99 -5.77 59.27
C ALA A 4 -17.72 -5.11 58.10
N GLY A 5 -18.19 -5.98 57.20
CA GLY A 5 -19.41 -5.78 56.44
C GLY A 5 -19.43 -6.41 55.07
N SER A 6 -19.67 -7.70 54.97
CA SER A 6 -20.20 -8.38 53.76
C SER A 6 -21.71 -8.20 53.68
N PRO A 7 -22.32 -7.94 52.54
CA PRO A 7 -23.76 -8.11 52.34
C PRO A 7 -24.11 -9.43 51.70
N THR A 8 -25.07 -10.11 52.29
CA THR A 8 -25.80 -11.30 51.94
C THR A 8 -26.67 -11.16 50.68
N PRO A 9 -26.95 -12.27 49.96
CA PRO A 9 -27.89 -12.28 48.80
C PRO A 9 -29.35 -12.43 49.28
N PRO A 10 -30.36 -11.93 48.50
CA PRO A 10 -31.77 -12.06 48.81
C PRO A 10 -32.33 -13.44 48.37
N PRO A 11 -33.49 -13.84 48.94
CA PRO A 11 -34.01 -15.20 48.88
C PRO A 11 -34.85 -15.50 47.63
N SER A 12 -34.88 -16.81 47.32
CA SER A 12 -35.70 -17.47 46.33
C SER A 12 -37.19 -17.39 46.66
N ARG A 13 -38.04 -17.05 45.67
CA ARG A 13 -39.48 -17.31 45.71
C ARG A 13 -39.78 -18.48 44.80
N ALA A 14 -40.19 -19.58 45.42
CA ALA A 14 -40.94 -20.65 44.80
C ALA A 14 -42.41 -20.21 44.62
N GLY A 15 -43.02 -20.54 43.49
CA GLY A 15 -44.41 -20.34 43.20
C GLY A 15 -44.86 -21.32 42.12
N GLU A 16 -45.54 -22.34 42.58
CA GLU A 16 -46.23 -23.40 41.79
C GLU A 16 -47.27 -22.81 40.84
N GLY A 17 -47.37 -23.40 39.65
CA GLY A 17 -48.44 -23.16 38.68
C GLY A 17 -48.52 -24.27 37.67
N ALA A 18 -49.08 -25.39 38.08
CA ALA A 18 -49.45 -26.49 37.18
C ALA A 18 -50.56 -26.06 36.22
N THR A 19 -50.34 -26.14 34.93
CA THR A 19 -51.37 -26.04 33.90
C THR A 19 -51.33 -27.23 32.96
N GLN A 20 -52.46 -27.89 32.88
CA GLN A 20 -52.80 -29.12 32.22
C GLN A 20 -52.45 -29.15 30.72
N VAL A 21 -51.89 -30.31 30.31
CA VAL A 21 -51.77 -30.78 28.94
C VAL A 21 -53.15 -31.08 28.38
N ARG A 22 -53.59 -30.34 27.38
CA ARG A 22 -54.73 -30.67 26.50
C ARG A 22 -54.15 -31.08 25.14
N SER A 23 -54.41 -32.33 24.76
CA SER A 23 -54.15 -32.87 23.43
C SER A 23 -55.04 -32.22 22.38
N PRO A 24 -54.55 -31.74 21.24
CA PRO A 24 -55.39 -31.40 20.12
C PRO A 24 -55.56 -32.58 19.18
N GLY A 25 -56.82 -32.78 18.80
CA GLY A 25 -57.23 -33.79 17.83
C GLY A 25 -56.71 -33.50 16.43
N SER A 26 -56.68 -34.55 15.70
CA SER A 26 -56.36 -34.68 14.29
C SER A 26 -57.35 -33.92 13.40
N ASP A 27 -56.92 -32.80 12.82
CA ASP A 27 -57.52 -32.26 11.60
C ASP A 27 -56.42 -32.02 10.58
N ALA A 28 -56.31 -32.95 9.64
CA ALA A 28 -55.46 -32.82 8.46
C ALA A 28 -56.18 -31.91 7.43
N PRO A 29 -55.57 -30.83 6.96
CA PRO A 29 -56.11 -30.10 5.80
C PRO A 29 -55.84 -30.87 4.51
N ARG A 30 -56.93 -31.14 3.75
CA ARG A 30 -56.91 -31.67 2.39
C ARG A 30 -55.99 -30.86 1.48
N ALA A 31 -55.16 -31.55 0.71
CA ALA A 31 -54.38 -30.99 -0.41
C ALA A 31 -55.32 -30.35 -1.44
N PRO A 32 -55.04 -29.13 -1.93
CA PRO A 32 -55.67 -28.62 -3.10
C PRO A 32 -55.15 -29.30 -4.37
N ALA A 33 -56.08 -29.60 -5.26
CA ALA A 33 -55.87 -30.23 -6.54
C ALA A 33 -54.83 -29.56 -7.42
N ALA A 34 -54.07 -30.38 -8.10
CA ALA A 34 -53.18 -29.94 -9.19
C ALA A 34 -54.00 -29.26 -10.27
N THR A 35 -53.79 -27.96 -10.46
CA THR A 35 -54.23 -27.24 -11.60
C THR A 35 -53.06 -26.70 -12.36
N ASP A 36 -52.98 -27.15 -13.62
CA ASP A 36 -52.34 -26.55 -14.77
C ASP A 36 -50.82 -26.23 -14.77
N ALA A 37 -50.16 -27.07 -15.53
CA ALA A 37 -48.85 -26.75 -16.09
C ALA A 37 -48.97 -25.53 -17.03
N GLY A 38 -48.84 -24.35 -16.43
CA GLY A 38 -48.60 -23.13 -17.14
C GLY A 38 -47.15 -23.06 -17.59
N ASN A 39 -46.99 -23.13 -18.90
CA ASN A 39 -45.76 -22.93 -19.65
C ASN A 39 -45.17 -21.54 -19.34
N GLY A 40 -44.41 -21.41 -18.23
CA GLY A 40 -43.79 -20.17 -17.75
C GLY A 40 -42.35 -20.11 -18.23
N THR A 41 -42.11 -19.41 -19.31
CA THR A 41 -40.83 -18.96 -19.81
C THR A 41 -39.96 -18.32 -18.71
N ALA A 42 -39.07 -19.10 -18.09
CA ALA A 42 -37.94 -18.58 -17.37
C ALA A 42 -36.73 -18.60 -18.33
N PRO A 43 -36.37 -17.45 -18.93
CA PRO A 43 -34.97 -17.12 -19.06
C PRO A 43 -34.61 -15.62 -19.18
N ALA A 44 -35.38 -14.69 -18.64
CA ALA A 44 -34.99 -13.28 -18.74
C ALA A 44 -34.01 -12.78 -17.67
N ALA A 45 -33.84 -13.53 -16.56
CA ALA A 45 -33.00 -13.08 -15.45
C ALA A 45 -31.51 -13.45 -15.57
N SER A 46 -31.14 -14.37 -16.46
CA SER A 46 -29.75 -14.77 -16.65
C SER A 46 -28.99 -13.90 -17.64
N THR A 47 -29.64 -13.42 -18.67
CA THR A 47 -29.05 -12.54 -19.69
C THR A 47 -28.78 -11.15 -19.15
N SER A 48 -29.66 -10.59 -18.31
CA SER A 48 -29.46 -9.28 -17.71
C SER A 48 -28.25 -9.25 -16.76
N ARG A 49 -28.05 -10.29 -15.95
CA ARG A 49 -26.89 -10.39 -15.05
C ARG A 49 -25.56 -10.51 -15.78
N HIS A 50 -25.55 -11.18 -16.92
CA HIS A 50 -24.36 -11.36 -17.75
C HIS A 50 -23.96 -10.02 -18.40
N ASP A 51 -24.93 -9.28 -18.93
CA ASP A 51 -24.73 -7.96 -19.52
C ASP A 51 -24.27 -6.93 -18.48
N ASP A 52 -24.84 -6.94 -17.27
CA ASP A 52 -24.44 -6.06 -16.18
C ASP A 52 -23.01 -6.34 -15.72
N TYR A 53 -22.59 -7.60 -15.65
CA TYR A 53 -21.20 -7.98 -15.35
C TYR A 53 -20.22 -7.48 -16.42
N HIS A 54 -20.55 -7.66 -17.71
CA HIS A 54 -19.72 -7.19 -18.82
C HIS A 54 -19.59 -5.66 -18.83
N ARG A 55 -20.67 -4.94 -18.60
CA ARG A 55 -20.66 -3.46 -18.48
C ARG A 55 -19.81 -2.99 -17.31
N ALA A 56 -19.93 -3.64 -16.15
CA ALA A 56 -19.11 -3.32 -14.98
C ALA A 56 -17.61 -3.60 -15.23
N SER A 57 -17.27 -4.72 -15.85
CA SER A 57 -15.89 -5.05 -16.23
C SER A 57 -15.31 -4.08 -17.26
N ALA A 58 -16.11 -3.73 -18.30
CA ALA A 58 -15.70 -2.75 -19.30
C ALA A 58 -15.43 -1.36 -18.69
N ARG A 59 -16.29 -0.91 -17.76
CA ARG A 59 -16.07 0.34 -17.01
C ARG A 59 -14.78 0.31 -16.19
N ARG A 60 -14.48 -0.80 -15.52
CA ARG A 60 -13.25 -0.97 -14.73
C ARG A 60 -12.02 -0.91 -15.61
N LEU A 61 -12.02 -1.58 -16.76
CA LEU A 61 -10.94 -1.54 -17.74
C LEU A 61 -10.77 -0.14 -18.34
N LEU A 62 -11.86 0.57 -18.63
CA LEU A 62 -11.81 1.95 -19.08
C LEU A 62 -11.14 2.87 -18.06
N LEU A 63 -11.47 2.73 -16.77
CA LEU A 63 -10.85 3.50 -15.70
C LEU A 63 -9.34 3.22 -15.57
N ILE A 64 -8.93 1.98 -15.71
CA ILE A 64 -7.50 1.61 -15.77
C ILE A 64 -6.84 2.26 -16.99
N GLY A 65 -7.48 2.22 -18.17
CA GLY A 65 -6.99 2.87 -19.37
C GLY A 65 -6.82 4.38 -19.19
N VAL A 66 -7.81 5.06 -18.61
CA VAL A 66 -7.73 6.50 -18.29
C VAL A 66 -6.58 6.81 -17.31
N ALA A 67 -6.41 5.98 -16.28
CA ALA A 67 -5.31 6.13 -15.34
C ALA A 67 -3.94 5.91 -16.01
N CYS A 68 -3.82 4.98 -16.96
CA CYS A 68 -2.60 4.79 -17.75
C CYS A 68 -2.30 6.02 -18.63
N VAL A 69 -3.30 6.58 -19.31
CA VAL A 69 -3.14 7.79 -20.12
C VAL A 69 -2.69 8.96 -19.25
N LEU A 70 -3.32 9.13 -18.06
CA LEU A 70 -2.92 10.15 -17.10
C LEU A 70 -1.47 9.96 -16.64
N LEU A 71 -1.06 8.73 -16.33
CA LEU A 71 0.32 8.42 -15.96
C LEU A 71 1.30 8.78 -17.07
N VAL A 72 1.03 8.37 -18.32
CA VAL A 72 1.89 8.70 -19.47
C VAL A 72 2.00 10.21 -19.66
N THR A 73 0.89 10.93 -19.54
CA THR A 73 0.86 12.39 -19.63
C THR A 73 1.75 13.03 -18.53
N LEU A 74 1.63 12.55 -17.28
CA LEU A 74 2.46 13.04 -16.18
C LEU A 74 3.93 12.69 -16.34
N LEU A 75 4.26 11.51 -16.87
CA LEU A 75 5.65 11.12 -17.16
C LEU A 75 6.28 12.08 -18.19
N LEU A 76 5.56 12.37 -19.28
CA LEU A 76 6.02 13.32 -20.28
C LEU A 76 6.14 14.73 -19.70
N LEU A 77 5.22 15.15 -18.87
CA LEU A 77 5.25 16.44 -18.18
C LEU A 77 6.43 16.53 -17.20
N ASP A 78 6.72 15.47 -16.45
CA ASP A 78 7.86 15.42 -15.52
C ASP A 78 9.21 15.51 -16.24
N LEU A 79 9.31 14.94 -17.45
CA LEU A 79 10.50 15.07 -18.30
C LEU A 79 10.71 16.48 -18.84
N THR A 80 9.64 17.25 -19.04
CA THR A 80 9.75 18.65 -19.53
C THR A 80 9.99 19.66 -18.41
N THR A 81 9.50 19.35 -17.20
CA THR A 81 9.62 20.21 -16.01
C THR A 81 10.97 20.02 -15.31
N GLY A 82 11.60 21.12 -14.88
CA GLY A 82 12.83 21.09 -14.08
C GLY A 82 13.65 22.36 -14.22
N PRO A 83 14.75 22.48 -13.45
CA PRO A 83 15.55 23.71 -13.37
C PRO A 83 16.11 24.20 -14.71
N SER A 84 16.40 23.29 -15.64
CA SER A 84 16.99 23.62 -16.95
C SER A 84 15.98 24.12 -18.00
N GLY A 85 14.67 24.21 -17.68
CA GLY A 85 13.65 24.80 -18.57
C GLY A 85 13.63 24.23 -19.99
N MET A 86 13.74 22.90 -20.15
CA MET A 86 13.84 22.24 -21.45
C MET A 86 12.50 22.23 -22.20
N PRO A 87 12.39 22.85 -23.39
CA PRO A 87 11.17 22.83 -24.20
C PRO A 87 10.77 21.41 -24.58
N PHE A 88 9.47 21.17 -24.75
CA PHE A 88 8.94 19.88 -25.18
C PHE A 88 9.58 19.37 -26.48
N ALA A 89 9.88 20.29 -27.42
CA ALA A 89 10.53 19.94 -28.69
C ALA A 89 11.93 19.34 -28.49
N ASP A 90 12.69 19.81 -27.49
CA ASP A 90 14.03 19.30 -27.18
C ASP A 90 13.94 17.94 -26.51
N VAL A 91 13.00 17.76 -25.57
CA VAL A 91 12.71 16.44 -24.96
C VAL A 91 12.35 15.44 -26.05
N TRP A 92 11.45 15.81 -26.99
CA TRP A 92 11.04 14.93 -28.07
C TRP A 92 12.18 14.59 -29.04
N ARG A 93 13.03 15.58 -29.37
CA ARG A 93 14.24 15.35 -30.19
C ARG A 93 15.24 14.46 -29.48
N GLY A 94 15.49 14.71 -28.19
CA GLY A 94 16.38 13.89 -27.36
C GLY A 94 15.89 12.44 -27.18
N LEU A 95 14.57 12.23 -27.04
CA LEU A 95 14.00 10.87 -27.01
C LEU A 95 14.19 10.12 -28.31
N LYS A 96 14.02 10.81 -29.47
CA LYS A 96 14.23 10.21 -30.79
C LYS A 96 15.71 9.97 -31.11
N ALA A 97 16.60 10.86 -30.69
CA ALA A 97 18.03 10.74 -30.93
C ALA A 97 18.69 9.65 -30.07
N GLY A 98 18.07 9.30 -28.95
CA GLY A 98 18.59 8.30 -28.00
C GLY A 98 19.71 8.83 -27.08
N PRO A 99 20.26 7.99 -26.19
CA PRO A 99 21.20 8.43 -25.16
C PRO A 99 22.57 8.89 -25.69
N ASN A 100 22.91 8.51 -26.92
CA ASN A 100 24.21 8.80 -27.55
C ASN A 100 24.09 9.72 -28.78
N GLY A 101 22.89 10.29 -29.04
CA GLY A 101 22.62 11.07 -30.25
C GLY A 101 22.14 12.49 -29.95
N GLY A 102 22.37 13.40 -30.92
CA GLY A 102 21.92 14.78 -30.85
C GLY A 102 22.82 15.70 -30.03
N ASP A 103 22.24 16.71 -29.39
CA ASP A 103 22.93 17.64 -28.52
C ASP A 103 23.35 16.94 -27.22
N LEU A 104 24.63 16.98 -26.85
CA LEU A 104 25.20 16.31 -25.69
C LEU A 104 24.57 16.80 -24.38
N ASP A 105 24.27 18.10 -24.26
CA ASP A 105 23.69 18.68 -23.06
C ASP A 105 22.25 18.16 -22.89
N VAL A 106 21.46 18.18 -23.97
CA VAL A 106 20.09 17.64 -23.98
C VAL A 106 20.10 16.15 -23.67
N ALA A 107 21.00 15.38 -24.28
CA ALA A 107 21.11 13.94 -24.04
C ALA A 107 21.48 13.66 -22.57
N THR A 108 22.47 14.37 -22.03
CA THR A 108 22.91 14.20 -20.63
C THR A 108 21.79 14.53 -19.64
N ILE A 109 21.14 15.68 -19.79
CA ILE A 109 20.06 16.11 -18.89
C ILE A 109 18.88 15.13 -18.98
N LEU A 110 18.48 14.74 -20.19
CA LEU A 110 17.31 13.88 -20.41
C LEU A 110 17.58 12.46 -19.95
N TRP A 111 18.65 11.83 -20.44
CA TRP A 111 18.90 10.38 -20.22
C TRP A 111 19.62 10.08 -18.93
N GLN A 112 20.52 10.96 -18.45
CA GLN A 112 21.31 10.68 -17.24
C GLN A 112 20.64 11.19 -15.96
N LEU A 113 19.83 12.27 -16.05
CA LEU A 113 19.22 12.90 -14.89
C LEU A 113 17.70 12.69 -14.86
N ARG A 114 16.96 13.17 -15.88
CA ARG A 114 15.49 13.21 -15.81
C ARG A 114 14.83 11.85 -15.96
N MET A 115 15.25 11.04 -16.95
CA MET A 115 14.68 9.72 -17.18
C MET A 115 14.75 8.80 -15.95
N PRO A 116 15.92 8.63 -15.30
CA PRO A 116 15.99 7.82 -14.09
C PRO A 116 15.09 8.34 -12.97
N GLN A 117 15.00 9.66 -12.76
CA GLN A 117 14.15 10.27 -11.74
C GLN A 117 12.67 10.01 -11.99
N THR A 118 12.20 10.25 -13.22
CA THR A 118 10.81 10.08 -13.63
C THR A 118 10.39 8.60 -13.55
N LEU A 119 11.22 7.68 -14.08
CA LEU A 119 10.95 6.24 -14.01
C LEU A 119 11.00 5.71 -12.58
N MET A 120 11.94 6.19 -11.77
CA MET A 120 12.02 5.83 -10.36
C MET A 120 10.77 6.30 -9.60
N GLY A 121 10.27 7.50 -9.88
CA GLY A 121 9.01 8.00 -9.33
C GLY A 121 7.84 7.08 -9.65
N ALA A 122 7.70 6.66 -10.91
CA ALA A 122 6.64 5.74 -11.31
C ALA A 122 6.77 4.37 -10.62
N LEU A 123 7.98 3.79 -10.58
CA LEU A 123 8.24 2.48 -9.96
C LEU A 123 7.99 2.50 -8.45
N VAL A 124 8.52 3.49 -7.75
CA VAL A 124 8.34 3.64 -6.29
C VAL A 124 6.86 3.85 -5.97
N GLY A 125 6.17 4.71 -6.73
CA GLY A 125 4.73 4.91 -6.59
C GLY A 125 3.94 3.63 -6.78
N ALA A 126 4.26 2.84 -7.82
CA ALA A 126 3.63 1.55 -8.08
C ALA A 126 3.91 0.52 -6.97
N CYS A 127 5.16 0.41 -6.51
CA CYS A 127 5.53 -0.46 -5.39
C CYS A 127 4.73 -0.12 -4.13
N LEU A 128 4.68 1.16 -3.75
CA LEU A 128 3.97 1.61 -2.55
C LEU A 128 2.45 1.45 -2.68
N GLY A 129 1.88 1.69 -3.87
CA GLY A 129 0.46 1.47 -4.14
C GLY A 129 0.05 0.00 -3.99
N LEU A 130 0.83 -0.93 -4.59
CA LEU A 130 0.63 -2.37 -4.44
C LEU A 130 0.83 -2.84 -2.99
N ALA A 131 1.93 -2.41 -2.37
CA ALA A 131 2.25 -2.77 -1.00
C ALA A 131 1.15 -2.30 -0.02
N GLY A 132 0.65 -1.07 -0.23
CA GLY A 132 -0.44 -0.52 0.56
C GLY A 132 -1.74 -1.31 0.42
N LEU A 133 -2.16 -1.63 -0.81
CA LEU A 133 -3.40 -2.38 -1.04
C LEU A 133 -3.37 -3.78 -0.38
N GLN A 134 -2.26 -4.47 -0.54
CA GLN A 134 -2.07 -5.79 0.06
C GLN A 134 -2.04 -5.72 1.58
N MET A 135 -1.32 -4.73 2.15
CA MET A 135 -1.25 -4.53 3.60
C MET A 135 -2.62 -4.26 4.20
N GLN A 136 -3.42 -3.37 3.59
CA GLN A 136 -4.79 -3.08 4.02
C GLN A 136 -5.69 -4.32 3.94
N THR A 137 -5.45 -5.19 2.97
CA THR A 137 -6.22 -6.42 2.81
C THR A 137 -5.90 -7.45 3.89
N ILE A 138 -4.61 -7.75 4.12
CA ILE A 138 -4.22 -8.80 5.09
C ILE A 138 -4.43 -8.39 6.55
N LEU A 139 -4.48 -7.08 6.83
CA LEU A 139 -4.77 -6.54 8.16
C LEU A 139 -6.26 -6.20 8.36
N GLY A 140 -7.09 -6.30 7.31
CA GLY A 140 -8.50 -5.91 7.38
C GLY A 140 -8.72 -4.43 7.75
N ASN A 141 -7.69 -3.59 7.61
CA ASN A 141 -7.69 -2.20 8.04
C ASN A 141 -7.35 -1.26 6.88
N PRO A 142 -8.28 -0.39 6.44
CA PRO A 142 -8.05 0.53 5.32
C PRO A 142 -7.03 1.65 5.62
N LEU A 143 -6.65 1.85 6.88
CA LEU A 143 -5.63 2.81 7.30
C LEU A 143 -4.26 2.16 7.50
N ALA A 144 -4.13 0.85 7.26
CA ALA A 144 -2.86 0.17 7.33
C ALA A 144 -1.96 0.55 6.14
N SER A 145 -0.68 0.66 6.42
CA SER A 145 0.36 0.88 5.42
C SER A 145 1.66 0.19 5.85
N PRO A 146 2.60 -0.07 4.94
CA PRO A 146 3.91 -0.61 5.32
C PRO A 146 4.66 0.28 6.32
N PHE A 147 4.39 1.59 6.29
CA PHE A 147 5.02 2.57 7.20
C PHE A 147 4.55 2.41 8.64
N THR A 148 3.27 2.09 8.85
CA THR A 148 2.71 1.87 10.20
C THR A 148 3.25 0.62 10.89
N LEU A 149 3.92 -0.28 10.13
CA LEU A 149 4.58 -1.47 10.66
C LEU A 149 6.10 -1.30 10.85
N GLY A 150 6.60 -0.07 10.79
CA GLY A 150 7.98 0.25 11.12
C GLY A 150 8.99 0.06 9.99
N PHE A 151 8.58 -0.33 8.77
CA PHE A 151 9.50 -0.57 7.66
C PHE A 151 10.26 0.69 7.25
N SER A 152 9.57 1.84 7.26
CA SER A 152 10.19 3.14 6.97
C SER A 152 11.19 3.58 8.06
N ALA A 153 10.84 3.39 9.33
CA ALA A 153 11.74 3.71 10.45
C ALA A 153 13.00 2.84 10.43
N ALA A 154 12.84 1.55 10.12
CA ALA A 154 13.97 0.63 9.98
C ALA A 154 14.86 1.01 8.79
N ALA A 155 14.28 1.39 7.65
CA ALA A 155 15.03 1.92 6.50
C ALA A 155 15.82 3.18 6.88
N GLY A 156 15.17 4.10 7.62
CA GLY A 156 15.79 5.32 8.13
C GLY A 156 16.97 5.06 9.08
N PHE A 157 16.80 4.11 9.98
CA PHE A 157 17.91 3.66 10.85
C PHE A 157 19.04 3.03 10.04
N GLY A 158 18.73 2.15 9.06
CA GLY A 158 19.73 1.56 8.18
C GLY A 158 20.51 2.60 7.38
N ALA A 159 19.82 3.60 6.84
CA ALA A 159 20.44 4.72 6.16
C ALA A 159 21.33 5.56 7.10
N ALA A 160 20.85 5.86 8.32
CA ALA A 160 21.61 6.59 9.32
C ALA A 160 22.91 5.86 9.71
N LEU A 161 22.84 4.53 9.91
CA LEU A 161 24.03 3.70 10.13
C LEU A 161 25.03 3.81 8.99
N ALA A 162 24.54 3.69 7.75
CA ALA A 162 25.41 3.77 6.57
C ALA A 162 26.02 5.16 6.37
N ILE A 163 25.28 6.23 6.66
CA ILE A 163 25.76 7.62 6.57
C ILE A 163 26.84 7.89 7.64
N MET A 164 26.64 7.40 8.88
CA MET A 164 27.57 7.62 9.98
C MET A 164 28.85 6.79 9.85
N PHE A 165 28.74 5.52 9.48
CA PHE A 165 29.83 4.56 9.56
C PHE A 165 30.28 4.00 8.21
N GLY A 166 29.52 4.29 7.13
CA GLY A 166 29.78 3.73 5.81
C GLY A 166 31.13 4.17 5.20
N GLY A 167 31.67 5.33 5.60
CA GLY A 167 32.96 5.80 5.19
C GLY A 167 34.16 4.94 5.63
N ALA A 168 33.96 4.05 6.62
CA ALA A 168 34.97 3.08 7.04
C ALA A 168 35.03 1.84 6.11
N LEU A 169 34.06 1.67 5.22
CA LEU A 169 33.99 0.54 4.28
C LEU A 169 34.62 0.93 2.92
N PRO A 170 35.33 0.02 2.24
CA PRO A 170 35.87 0.26 0.92
C PRO A 170 34.80 0.16 -0.18
N ILE A 171 33.58 0.60 0.12
CA ILE A 171 32.39 0.53 -0.76
C ILE A 171 31.80 1.94 -0.87
N PRO A 172 31.45 2.40 -2.07
CA PRO A 172 30.87 3.73 -2.23
C PRO A 172 29.52 3.90 -1.52
N ASN A 173 29.28 5.07 -0.92
CA ASN A 173 28.05 5.41 -0.17
C ASN A 173 26.77 5.23 -0.98
N PHE A 174 26.81 5.39 -2.31
CA PHE A 174 25.65 5.16 -3.16
C PHE A 174 25.18 3.69 -3.22
N VAL A 175 26.03 2.75 -2.75
CA VAL A 175 25.71 1.32 -2.58
C VAL A 175 25.39 1.02 -1.11
N VAL A 176 26.24 1.49 -0.18
CA VAL A 176 26.14 1.14 1.24
C VAL A 176 24.82 1.65 1.84
N ILE A 177 24.40 2.88 1.51
CA ILE A 177 23.17 3.45 2.05
C ILE A 177 21.91 2.67 1.63
N PRO A 178 21.66 2.41 0.33
CA PRO A 178 20.50 1.62 -0.08
C PRO A 178 20.53 0.18 0.45
N VAL A 179 21.68 -0.48 0.44
CA VAL A 179 21.81 -1.85 0.94
C VAL A 179 21.50 -1.92 2.43
N SER A 180 22.04 -1.00 3.23
CA SER A 180 21.78 -0.95 4.68
C SER A 180 20.28 -0.66 4.96
N ALA A 181 19.68 0.30 4.26
CA ALA A 181 18.26 0.60 4.38
C ALA A 181 17.38 -0.61 4.01
N PHE A 182 17.71 -1.29 2.91
CA PHE A 182 17.03 -2.52 2.48
C PHE A 182 17.12 -3.63 3.53
N ILE A 183 18.33 -3.92 4.02
CA ILE A 183 18.58 -4.96 5.03
C ILE A 183 17.80 -4.66 6.31
N MET A 184 17.86 -3.42 6.82
CA MET A 184 17.14 -3.06 8.05
C MET A 184 15.63 -3.13 7.88
N THR A 185 15.09 -2.82 6.70
CA THR A 185 13.66 -3.03 6.39
C THR A 185 13.31 -4.52 6.44
N MET A 186 14.15 -5.39 5.88
CA MET A 186 13.94 -6.84 5.94
C MET A 186 14.09 -7.40 7.36
N VAL A 187 15.00 -6.85 8.16
CA VAL A 187 15.12 -7.16 9.60
C VAL A 187 13.84 -6.78 10.34
N ALA A 188 13.29 -5.58 10.09
CA ALA A 188 12.00 -5.17 10.68
C ALA A 188 10.87 -6.12 10.28
N CYS A 189 10.80 -6.51 9.01
CA CYS A 189 9.85 -7.52 8.54
C CYS A 189 10.00 -8.84 9.32
N GLY A 190 11.23 -9.33 9.46
CA GLY A 190 11.54 -10.55 10.21
C GLY A 190 11.15 -10.45 11.69
N LEU A 191 11.39 -9.32 12.33
CA LEU A 191 11.01 -9.08 13.74
C LEU A 191 9.50 -9.06 13.93
N VAL A 192 8.77 -8.31 13.08
CA VAL A 192 7.29 -8.28 13.13
C VAL A 192 6.73 -9.68 12.92
N TYR A 193 7.25 -10.41 11.92
CA TYR A 193 6.84 -11.78 11.65
C TYR A 193 7.13 -12.73 12.81
N LEU A 194 8.32 -12.65 13.40
CA LEU A 194 8.71 -13.49 14.54
C LEU A 194 7.78 -13.27 15.75
N ILE A 195 7.52 -12.00 16.10
CA ILE A 195 6.61 -11.63 17.19
C ILE A 195 5.20 -12.16 16.91
N ALA A 196 4.71 -11.97 15.68
CA ALA A 196 3.39 -12.44 15.28
C ALA A 196 3.27 -13.96 15.32
N ARG A 197 4.30 -14.69 14.88
CA ARG A 197 4.33 -16.16 14.91
C ARG A 197 4.28 -16.73 16.32
N LEU A 198 4.90 -16.06 17.29
CA LEU A 198 4.90 -16.46 18.71
C LEU A 198 3.51 -16.29 19.37
N ARG A 199 2.58 -15.55 18.75
CA ARG A 199 1.29 -15.11 19.32
C ARG A 199 0.08 -15.35 18.44
N SER A 200 0.08 -16.29 17.50
CA SER A 200 -1.07 -16.67 16.63
C SER A 200 -1.29 -15.83 15.37
N ALA A 201 -0.35 -15.01 14.92
CA ALA A 201 -0.35 -14.28 13.65
C ALA A 201 -1.67 -13.57 13.23
N SER A 202 -2.51 -13.16 14.22
CA SER A 202 -3.73 -12.41 13.93
C SER A 202 -3.42 -10.99 13.44
N PRO A 203 -4.35 -10.32 12.71
CA PRO A 203 -4.16 -8.95 12.26
C PRO A 203 -3.81 -7.98 13.39
N GLU A 204 -4.43 -8.12 14.56
CA GLU A 204 -4.21 -7.26 15.71
C GLU A 204 -2.79 -7.41 16.25
N ILE A 205 -2.29 -8.65 16.32
CA ILE A 205 -0.92 -8.95 16.78
C ILE A 205 0.11 -8.42 15.79
N LEU A 206 -0.15 -8.55 14.47
CA LEU A 206 0.72 -7.97 13.43
C LEU A 206 0.82 -6.45 13.56
N VAL A 207 -0.30 -5.76 13.81
CA VAL A 207 -0.31 -4.31 14.02
C VAL A 207 0.45 -3.93 15.29
N LEU A 208 0.20 -4.63 16.42
CA LEU A 208 0.89 -4.34 17.68
C LEU A 208 2.39 -4.60 17.58
N ALA A 209 2.80 -5.71 16.97
CA ALA A 209 4.20 -6.01 16.68
C ALA A 209 4.83 -4.94 15.79
N GLY A 210 4.10 -4.50 14.76
CA GLY A 210 4.54 -3.43 13.87
C GLY A 210 4.78 -2.11 14.58
N ILE A 211 3.85 -1.70 15.45
CA ILE A 211 3.99 -0.50 16.27
C ILE A 211 5.20 -0.62 17.22
N THR A 212 5.41 -1.77 17.83
CA THR A 212 6.57 -2.02 18.70
C THR A 212 7.88 -1.87 17.92
N VAL A 213 7.97 -2.48 16.74
CA VAL A 213 9.14 -2.41 15.86
C VAL A 213 9.34 -0.99 15.33
N LEU A 214 8.26 -0.26 15.02
CA LEU A 214 8.28 1.14 14.62
C LEU A 214 8.97 2.00 15.68
N PHE A 215 8.49 1.94 16.94
CA PHE A 215 9.06 2.73 18.04
C PHE A 215 10.49 2.33 18.37
N PHE A 216 10.81 1.05 18.30
CA PHE A 216 12.19 0.58 18.49
C PHE A 216 13.13 1.24 17.46
N PHE A 217 12.82 1.12 16.15
CA PHE A 217 13.68 1.71 15.12
C PHE A 217 13.70 3.24 15.16
N GLN A 218 12.58 3.91 15.48
CA GLN A 218 12.56 5.35 15.69
C GLN A 218 13.46 5.77 16.85
N SER A 219 13.46 5.05 17.96
CA SER A 219 14.30 5.36 19.12
C SER A 219 15.78 5.22 18.81
N VAL A 220 16.18 4.12 18.17
CA VAL A 220 17.61 3.93 17.79
C VAL A 220 18.04 4.89 16.67
N GLN A 221 17.13 5.25 15.75
CA GLN A 221 17.39 6.29 14.77
C GLN A 221 17.58 7.66 15.42
N SER A 222 16.75 8.02 16.40
CA SER A 222 16.89 9.27 17.16
C SER A 222 18.20 9.31 17.94
N LEU A 223 18.64 8.18 18.50
CA LEU A 223 19.95 8.07 19.13
C LEU A 223 21.09 8.34 18.13
N MET A 224 20.99 7.77 16.90
CA MET A 224 21.98 8.06 15.85
C MET A 224 22.01 9.54 15.48
N GLN A 225 20.85 10.18 15.35
CA GLN A 225 20.75 11.61 15.07
C GLN A 225 21.34 12.47 16.19
N PHE A 226 21.15 12.09 17.44
CA PHE A 226 21.74 12.78 18.60
C PHE A 226 23.26 12.69 18.64
N LEU A 227 23.84 11.55 18.26
CA LEU A 227 25.28 11.30 18.24
C LEU A 227 25.98 11.82 16.98
N ALA A 228 25.22 12.21 15.95
CA ALA A 228 25.75 12.62 14.65
C ALA A 228 26.37 14.04 14.72
N SER A 229 27.43 14.27 13.93
CA SER A 229 27.89 15.66 13.65
C SER A 229 26.82 16.42 12.87
N PRO A 230 26.84 17.78 12.88
CA PRO A 230 25.86 18.58 12.18
C PRO A 230 25.73 18.22 10.67
N GLU A 231 26.84 17.93 10.02
CA GLU A 231 26.87 17.58 8.58
C GLU A 231 26.26 16.21 8.31
N VAL A 232 26.54 15.24 9.19
CA VAL A 232 25.97 13.89 9.14
C VAL A 232 24.49 13.93 9.47
N LEU A 233 24.08 14.68 10.48
CA LEU A 233 22.69 14.90 10.85
C LEU A 233 21.90 15.48 9.66
N GLN A 234 22.44 16.49 8.99
CA GLN A 234 21.84 17.09 7.81
C GLN A 234 21.61 16.03 6.72
N GLN A 235 22.61 15.18 6.44
CA GLN A 235 22.49 14.11 5.44
C GLN A 235 21.38 13.10 5.81
N ILE A 236 21.30 12.70 7.08
CA ILE A 236 20.26 11.79 7.59
C ILE A 236 18.88 12.42 7.40
N VAL A 237 18.70 13.70 7.79
CA VAL A 237 17.43 14.41 7.68
C VAL A 237 17.00 14.56 6.21
N PHE A 238 17.92 14.93 5.31
CA PHE A 238 17.62 15.02 3.89
C PHE A 238 17.25 13.67 3.27
N TRP A 239 17.87 12.57 3.74
CA TRP A 239 17.49 11.23 3.30
C TRP A 239 16.06 10.88 3.75
N LEU A 240 15.69 11.26 4.98
CA LEU A 240 14.36 11.01 5.54
C LEU A 240 13.24 11.80 4.84
N PHE A 241 13.54 12.91 4.21
CA PHE A 241 12.55 13.69 3.46
C PHE A 241 12.07 12.99 2.18
N GLY A 242 12.80 11.99 1.69
CA GLY A 242 12.47 11.24 0.48
C GLY A 242 12.60 12.08 -0.80
N SER A 243 13.52 11.70 -1.68
CA SER A 243 13.85 12.47 -2.89
C SER A 243 14.17 11.57 -4.08
N LEU A 244 13.72 11.97 -5.27
CA LEU A 244 14.04 11.31 -6.54
C LEU A 244 15.35 11.82 -7.16
N LEU A 245 15.94 12.89 -6.62
CA LEU A 245 17.12 13.56 -7.23
C LEU A 245 18.35 12.66 -7.34
N LYS A 246 18.48 11.67 -6.47
CA LYS A 246 19.60 10.71 -6.47
C LYS A 246 19.31 9.44 -7.29
N ALA A 247 18.19 9.38 -8.00
CA ALA A 247 17.85 8.23 -8.82
C ALA A 247 18.83 8.08 -9.98
N THR A 248 19.30 6.84 -10.19
CA THR A 248 20.22 6.44 -11.26
C THR A 248 19.63 5.27 -12.03
N TRP A 249 20.16 4.96 -13.20
CA TRP A 249 19.74 3.76 -13.93
C TRP A 249 19.91 2.47 -13.12
N THR A 250 20.96 2.39 -12.30
CA THR A 250 21.17 1.24 -11.40
C THR A 250 20.02 1.11 -10.39
N SER A 251 19.62 2.22 -9.75
CA SER A 251 18.50 2.18 -8.79
C SER A 251 17.17 1.84 -9.46
N VAL A 252 16.91 2.38 -10.65
CA VAL A 252 15.73 2.04 -11.47
C VAL A 252 15.73 0.56 -11.82
N THR A 253 16.85 0.04 -12.31
CA THR A 253 16.96 -1.38 -12.70
C THR A 253 16.74 -2.31 -11.52
N VAL A 254 17.37 -2.07 -10.37
CA VAL A 254 17.20 -2.91 -9.18
C VAL A 254 15.76 -2.86 -8.68
N CYS A 255 15.17 -1.67 -8.58
CA CYS A 255 13.77 -1.52 -8.17
C CYS A 255 12.81 -2.20 -9.16
N ALA A 256 13.05 -2.06 -10.47
CA ALA A 256 12.25 -2.71 -11.52
C ALA A 256 12.37 -4.24 -11.46
N LEU A 257 13.56 -4.78 -11.24
CA LEU A 257 13.76 -6.23 -11.09
C LEU A 257 12.98 -6.79 -9.90
N VAL A 258 13.02 -6.12 -8.74
CA VAL A 258 12.25 -6.52 -7.57
C VAL A 258 10.75 -6.42 -7.85
N PHE A 259 10.29 -5.32 -8.45
CA PHE A 259 8.89 -5.13 -8.82
C PHE A 259 8.39 -6.24 -9.74
N VAL A 260 9.10 -6.49 -10.84
CA VAL A 260 8.75 -7.53 -11.82
C VAL A 260 8.81 -8.93 -11.20
N ALA A 261 9.79 -9.21 -10.34
CA ALA A 261 9.88 -10.49 -9.65
C ALA A 261 8.72 -10.73 -8.67
N CYS A 262 8.22 -9.69 -8.00
CA CYS A 262 7.09 -9.78 -7.08
C CYS A 262 5.73 -9.92 -7.82
N LEU A 263 5.61 -9.32 -9.00
CA LEU A 263 4.33 -9.18 -9.70
C LEU A 263 3.61 -10.51 -9.97
N PRO A 264 4.26 -11.59 -10.44
CA PRO A 264 3.59 -12.89 -10.66
C PRO A 264 2.96 -13.46 -9.38
N PHE A 265 3.67 -13.35 -8.25
CA PHE A 265 3.19 -13.84 -6.97
C PHE A 265 1.99 -13.02 -6.47
N ILE A 266 2.03 -11.71 -6.65
CA ILE A 266 0.94 -10.80 -6.28
C ILE A 266 -0.31 -11.08 -7.13
N MET A 267 -0.15 -11.23 -8.45
CA MET A 267 -1.27 -11.51 -9.35
C MET A 267 -1.86 -12.90 -9.12
N ARG A 268 -1.03 -13.91 -8.83
CA ARG A 268 -1.48 -15.25 -8.47
C ARG A 268 -2.38 -15.23 -7.23
N ASP A 269 -2.07 -14.40 -6.25
CA ASP A 269 -2.80 -14.33 -4.99
C ASP A 269 -4.01 -13.37 -5.04
N ALA A 270 -4.27 -12.69 -6.17
CA ALA A 270 -5.32 -11.69 -6.30
C ALA A 270 -6.72 -12.23 -5.92
N TRP A 271 -7.07 -13.46 -6.35
CA TRP A 271 -8.33 -14.08 -5.98
C TRP A 271 -8.40 -14.40 -4.48
N ALA A 272 -7.33 -14.96 -3.93
CA ALA A 272 -7.24 -15.29 -2.51
C ALA A 272 -7.34 -14.03 -1.62
N LEU A 273 -6.72 -12.92 -2.03
CA LEU A 273 -6.82 -11.63 -1.36
C LEU A 273 -8.24 -11.05 -1.44
N THR A 274 -8.93 -11.22 -2.57
CA THR A 274 -10.34 -10.82 -2.70
C THR A 274 -11.22 -11.61 -1.73
N THR A 275 -11.00 -12.92 -1.64
CA THR A 275 -11.75 -13.81 -0.75
C THR A 275 -11.47 -13.49 0.72
N LEU A 276 -10.24 -13.13 1.08
CA LEU A 276 -9.85 -12.75 2.45
C LEU A 276 -10.63 -11.52 2.96
N ARG A 277 -11.11 -10.66 2.08
CA ARG A 277 -11.98 -9.52 2.43
C ARG A 277 -13.34 -9.94 3.01
N LEU A 278 -13.79 -11.16 2.75
CA LEU A 278 -15.03 -11.73 3.32
C LEU A 278 -14.83 -12.22 4.75
N GLY A 279 -13.64 -12.10 5.30
CA GLY A 279 -13.25 -12.56 6.64
C GLY A 279 -12.55 -13.92 6.64
N ASP A 280 -11.73 -14.15 7.67
CA ASP A 280 -10.87 -15.33 7.82
C ASP A 280 -11.68 -16.65 7.84
N ALA A 281 -12.83 -16.65 8.52
CA ALA A 281 -13.69 -17.84 8.61
C ALA A 281 -14.23 -18.25 7.24
N ASN A 282 -14.73 -17.29 6.46
CA ASN A 282 -15.24 -17.54 5.11
C ASN A 282 -14.12 -17.95 4.14
N ALA A 283 -12.94 -17.35 4.25
CA ALA A 283 -11.79 -17.72 3.44
C ALA A 283 -11.33 -19.19 3.73
N ARG A 284 -11.31 -19.59 5.01
CA ARG A 284 -10.97 -20.97 5.40
C ARG A 284 -12.02 -21.97 4.95
N SER A 285 -13.32 -21.65 5.00
CA SER A 285 -14.39 -22.54 4.51
C SER A 285 -14.31 -22.78 2.99
N LEU A 286 -13.71 -21.84 2.25
CA LEU A 286 -13.41 -21.98 0.83
C LEU A 286 -12.06 -22.68 0.55
N GLY A 287 -11.43 -23.26 1.56
CA GLY A 287 -10.20 -24.05 1.44
C GLY A 287 -8.91 -23.22 1.39
N LEU A 288 -8.95 -21.92 1.71
CA LEU A 288 -7.76 -21.09 1.70
C LEU A 288 -6.96 -21.21 3.00
N SER A 289 -5.65 -21.38 2.87
CA SER A 289 -4.72 -21.29 4.00
C SER A 289 -4.40 -19.81 4.31
N VAL A 290 -5.29 -19.17 5.11
CA VAL A 290 -5.23 -17.74 5.43
C VAL A 290 -3.86 -17.32 5.97
N ASP A 291 -3.27 -18.11 6.87
CA ASP A 291 -1.98 -17.78 7.49
C ASP A 291 -0.84 -17.78 6.46
N SER A 292 -0.82 -18.73 5.52
CA SER A 292 0.18 -18.79 4.44
C SER A 292 0.04 -17.63 3.46
N ILE A 293 -1.20 -17.24 3.12
CA ILE A 293 -1.47 -16.09 2.24
C ILE A 293 -1.01 -14.82 2.93
N ARG A 294 -1.37 -14.61 4.20
CA ARG A 294 -0.98 -13.44 4.99
C ARG A 294 0.53 -13.33 5.12
N GLN A 295 1.22 -14.42 5.44
CA GLN A 295 2.68 -14.48 5.56
C GLN A 295 3.38 -14.13 4.25
N ARG A 296 2.99 -14.76 3.14
CA ARG A 296 3.58 -14.52 1.81
C ARG A 296 3.35 -13.09 1.37
N THR A 297 2.12 -12.60 1.50
CA THR A 297 1.77 -11.22 1.17
C THR A 297 2.56 -10.22 2.01
N PHE A 298 2.70 -10.46 3.31
CA PHE A 298 3.49 -9.63 4.21
C PHE A 298 4.95 -9.51 3.77
N PHE A 299 5.56 -10.64 3.37
CA PHE A 299 6.93 -10.66 2.85
C PHE A 299 7.05 -9.90 1.52
N LEU A 300 6.11 -10.09 0.57
CA LEU A 300 6.10 -9.36 -0.71
C LEU A 300 5.94 -7.85 -0.50
N VAL A 301 5.09 -7.43 0.43
CA VAL A 301 4.93 -6.03 0.82
C VAL A 301 6.23 -5.45 1.39
N ALA A 302 6.91 -6.19 2.27
CA ALA A 302 8.19 -5.76 2.82
C ALA A 302 9.25 -5.62 1.72
N LEU A 303 9.31 -6.57 0.78
CA LEU A 303 10.27 -6.56 -0.32
C LEU A 303 10.03 -5.37 -1.28
N LEU A 304 8.77 -5.12 -1.67
CA LEU A 304 8.41 -3.95 -2.49
C LEU A 304 8.73 -2.64 -1.78
N THR A 305 8.41 -2.54 -0.48
CA THR A 305 8.66 -1.34 0.31
C THR A 305 10.16 -1.11 0.50
N ALA A 306 10.92 -2.18 0.81
CA ALA A 306 12.37 -2.11 0.95
C ALA A 306 13.04 -1.64 -0.34
N ALA A 307 12.67 -2.21 -1.50
CA ALA A 307 13.19 -1.81 -2.80
C ALA A 307 12.85 -0.37 -3.15
N ALA A 308 11.63 0.08 -2.82
CA ALA A 308 11.20 1.45 -3.08
C ALA A 308 11.95 2.46 -2.20
N VAL A 309 11.95 2.24 -0.86
CA VAL A 309 12.43 3.23 0.12
C VAL A 309 13.95 3.32 0.16
N SER A 310 14.67 2.21 -0.07
CA SER A 310 16.13 2.17 0.05
C SER A 310 16.88 3.15 -0.86
N PHE A 311 16.35 3.44 -2.03
CA PHE A 311 16.99 4.35 -2.99
C PHE A 311 16.53 5.80 -2.90
N VAL A 312 15.27 6.03 -2.52
CA VAL A 312 14.68 7.36 -2.56
C VAL A 312 14.38 7.95 -1.19
N GLY A 313 14.61 7.18 -0.12
CA GLY A 313 14.24 7.60 1.23
C GLY A 313 12.75 7.39 1.52
N THR A 314 12.26 7.98 2.62
CA THR A 314 10.90 7.73 3.09
C THR A 314 9.87 8.58 2.33
N ILE A 315 8.87 7.92 1.74
CA ILE A 315 7.78 8.58 1.00
C ILE A 315 6.44 8.09 1.57
N GLY A 316 5.83 8.90 2.42
CA GLY A 316 4.56 8.56 3.08
C GLY A 316 3.33 8.78 2.21
N PHE A 317 2.18 8.33 2.72
CA PHE A 317 0.83 8.54 2.20
C PHE A 317 0.48 7.86 0.88
N VAL A 318 1.40 7.64 -0.06
CA VAL A 318 1.12 6.98 -1.36
C VAL A 318 0.48 5.61 -1.13
N GLY A 319 1.04 4.81 -0.20
CA GLY A 319 0.51 3.48 0.16
C GLY A 319 -0.81 3.49 0.94
N LEU A 320 -1.32 4.64 1.34
CA LEU A 320 -2.65 4.82 1.93
C LEU A 320 -3.66 5.29 0.90
N ILE A 321 -3.29 6.31 0.13
CA ILE A 321 -4.17 7.01 -0.81
C ILE A 321 -4.44 6.17 -2.05
N ALA A 322 -3.41 5.60 -2.66
CA ALA A 322 -3.54 4.85 -3.91
C ALA A 322 -4.49 3.64 -3.77
N PRO A 323 -4.39 2.79 -2.74
CA PRO A 323 -5.34 1.70 -2.51
C PRO A 323 -6.77 2.17 -2.28
N HIS A 324 -6.95 3.22 -1.49
CA HIS A 324 -8.27 3.78 -1.20
C HIS A 324 -8.94 4.26 -2.49
N THR A 325 -8.24 5.06 -3.28
CA THR A 325 -8.74 5.57 -4.57
C THR A 325 -9.02 4.43 -5.55
N ALA A 326 -8.14 3.43 -5.64
CA ALA A 326 -8.35 2.27 -6.50
C ALA A 326 -9.64 1.53 -6.15
N ARG A 327 -9.86 1.22 -4.85
CA ARG A 327 -11.08 0.54 -4.41
C ARG A 327 -12.35 1.37 -4.62
N THR A 328 -12.29 2.65 -4.42
CA THR A 328 -13.43 3.55 -4.68
C THR A 328 -13.85 3.53 -6.16
N LEU A 329 -12.89 3.41 -7.08
CA LEU A 329 -13.13 3.44 -8.52
C LEU A 329 -13.58 2.09 -9.10
N VAL A 330 -12.90 0.99 -8.74
CA VAL A 330 -13.11 -0.34 -9.35
C VAL A 330 -13.65 -1.40 -8.39
N GLY A 331 -13.85 -1.05 -7.11
CA GLY A 331 -14.34 -1.97 -6.08
C GLY A 331 -13.24 -2.83 -5.47
N GLU A 332 -13.66 -3.84 -4.69
CA GLU A 332 -12.78 -4.66 -3.85
C GLU A 332 -12.15 -5.87 -4.58
N ASP A 333 -12.45 -6.07 -5.87
CA ASP A 333 -11.87 -7.15 -6.68
C ASP A 333 -10.40 -6.87 -6.98
N HIS A 334 -9.50 -7.66 -6.39
CA HIS A 334 -8.05 -7.47 -6.49
C HIS A 334 -7.51 -7.64 -7.91
N ARG A 335 -8.25 -8.29 -8.83
CA ARG A 335 -7.86 -8.40 -10.24
C ARG A 335 -7.81 -7.04 -10.93
N TYR A 336 -8.65 -6.09 -10.49
CA TYR A 336 -8.72 -4.73 -11.01
C TYR A 336 -8.07 -3.72 -10.06
N SER A 337 -8.25 -3.89 -8.74
CA SER A 337 -7.77 -2.92 -7.76
C SER A 337 -6.24 -2.97 -7.59
N LEU A 338 -5.57 -4.13 -7.75
CA LEU A 338 -4.11 -4.22 -7.69
C LEU A 338 -3.44 -3.41 -8.82
N PRO A 339 -3.72 -3.67 -10.11
CA PRO A 339 -3.09 -2.89 -11.18
C PRO A 339 -3.46 -1.40 -11.09
N LEU A 340 -4.71 -1.08 -10.74
CA LEU A 340 -5.10 0.32 -10.59
C LEU A 340 -4.39 1.01 -9.41
N ALA A 341 -4.21 0.33 -8.28
CA ALA A 341 -3.46 0.89 -7.14
C ALA A 341 -1.99 1.16 -7.48
N ALA A 342 -1.35 0.29 -8.28
CA ALA A 342 -0.01 0.53 -8.79
C ALA A 342 0.05 1.78 -9.67
N ILE A 343 -0.87 1.91 -10.63
CA ILE A 343 -0.93 3.05 -11.55
C ILE A 343 -1.22 4.34 -10.79
N ILE A 344 -2.21 4.34 -9.87
CA ILE A 344 -2.54 5.53 -9.06
C ILE A 344 -1.37 5.91 -8.15
N GLY A 345 -0.67 4.93 -7.56
CA GLY A 345 0.55 5.20 -6.79
C GLY A 345 1.62 5.91 -7.62
N ALA A 346 1.85 5.43 -8.85
CA ALA A 346 2.75 6.08 -9.81
C ALA A 346 2.27 7.49 -10.19
N VAL A 347 0.97 7.68 -10.47
CA VAL A 347 0.35 9.00 -10.76
C VAL A 347 0.56 9.97 -9.60
N ILE A 348 0.32 9.54 -8.36
CA ILE A 348 0.50 10.40 -7.18
C ILE A 348 1.96 10.83 -7.04
N LEU A 349 2.89 9.91 -7.18
CA LEU A 349 4.30 10.22 -6.93
C LEU A 349 4.94 11.03 -8.06
N VAL A 350 4.65 10.70 -9.32
CA VAL A 350 5.09 11.50 -10.48
C VAL A 350 4.41 12.86 -10.47
N GLY A 351 3.12 12.93 -10.14
CA GLY A 351 2.39 14.18 -9.97
C GLY A 351 2.99 15.07 -8.88
N ALA A 352 3.38 14.48 -7.74
CA ALA A 352 4.10 15.20 -6.69
C ALA A 352 5.47 15.71 -7.16
N SER A 353 6.19 14.93 -7.98
CA SER A 353 7.46 15.38 -8.60
C SER A 353 7.24 16.58 -9.51
N VAL A 354 6.27 16.52 -10.42
CA VAL A 354 5.92 17.64 -11.31
C VAL A 354 5.55 18.87 -10.51
N PHE A 355 4.68 18.72 -9.50
CA PHE A 355 4.23 19.82 -8.66
C PHE A 355 5.38 20.48 -7.88
N GLY A 356 6.30 19.67 -7.33
CA GLY A 356 7.48 20.16 -6.62
C GLY A 356 8.42 20.97 -7.51
N LYS A 357 8.65 20.48 -8.73
CA LYS A 357 9.47 21.16 -9.74
C LYS A 357 8.82 22.47 -10.22
N PHE A 358 7.48 22.53 -10.24
CA PHE A 358 6.73 23.70 -10.66
C PHE A 358 6.74 24.81 -9.60
N ILE A 359 6.57 24.44 -8.31
CA ILE A 359 6.59 25.43 -7.20
C ILE A 359 7.99 26.02 -6.98
N SER A 360 9.02 25.19 -7.07
CA SER A 360 10.39 25.60 -6.78
C SER A 360 11.34 25.08 -7.86
N PRO A 361 11.43 25.77 -9.00
CA PRO A 361 12.33 25.36 -10.08
C PRO A 361 13.81 25.38 -9.70
N ALA A 362 14.22 26.29 -8.81
CA ALA A 362 15.62 26.46 -8.40
C ALA A 362 16.07 25.45 -7.31
N ALA A 363 15.16 25.08 -6.40
CA ALA A 363 15.44 24.18 -5.30
C ALA A 363 14.36 23.09 -5.26
N VAL A 364 14.61 21.95 -5.90
CA VAL A 364 13.63 20.87 -6.01
C VAL A 364 13.24 20.37 -4.61
N ILE A 365 11.96 20.57 -4.27
CA ILE A 365 11.40 20.13 -2.99
C ILE A 365 11.38 18.59 -2.96
N PRO A 366 11.85 17.94 -1.87
CA PRO A 366 11.75 16.49 -1.71
C PRO A 366 10.30 16.00 -1.88
N VAL A 367 10.09 15.00 -2.72
CA VAL A 367 8.75 14.50 -3.05
C VAL A 367 8.00 13.95 -1.84
N GLY A 368 8.72 13.43 -0.84
CA GLY A 368 8.12 12.93 0.40
C GLY A 368 7.44 14.04 1.21
N ILE A 369 7.96 15.27 1.19
CA ILE A 369 7.32 16.43 1.81
C ILE A 369 6.01 16.76 1.10
N ILE A 370 6.03 16.77 -0.24
CA ILE A 370 4.84 17.09 -1.05
C ILE A 370 3.74 16.05 -0.83
N THR A 371 4.10 14.76 -0.86
CA THR A 371 3.13 13.68 -0.62
C THR A 371 2.57 13.73 0.79
N ALA A 372 3.35 14.15 1.80
CA ALA A 372 2.87 14.31 3.17
C ALA A 372 1.90 15.50 3.29
N VAL A 373 2.25 16.66 2.75
CA VAL A 373 1.41 17.86 2.78
C VAL A 373 0.09 17.65 2.05
N ALA A 374 0.10 16.97 0.88
CA ALA A 374 -1.12 16.64 0.15
C ALA A 374 -1.90 15.48 0.77
N GLY A 375 -1.21 14.53 1.40
CA GLY A 375 -1.79 13.31 1.94
C GLY A 375 -2.60 13.52 3.22
N VAL A 376 -2.16 14.41 4.11
CA VAL A 376 -2.85 14.69 5.39
C VAL A 376 -4.27 15.23 5.17
N PRO A 377 -4.52 16.28 4.36
CA PRO A 377 -5.88 16.75 4.09
C PRO A 377 -6.76 15.68 3.44
N MET A 378 -6.20 14.87 2.53
CA MET A 378 -6.94 13.80 1.89
C MET A 378 -7.36 12.71 2.89
N LEU A 379 -6.47 12.32 3.80
CA LEU A 379 -6.80 11.38 4.87
C LEU A 379 -7.91 11.93 5.77
N PHE A 380 -7.86 13.22 6.10
CA PHE A 380 -8.90 13.89 6.88
C PHE A 380 -10.27 13.84 6.19
N THR A 381 -10.33 14.09 4.87
CA THR A 381 -11.58 13.98 4.10
C THR A 381 -12.13 12.56 4.05
N ILE A 382 -11.26 11.54 4.00
CA ILE A 382 -11.69 10.13 4.03
C ILE A 382 -12.32 9.78 5.38
N ILE A 383 -11.73 10.24 6.49
CA ILE A 383 -12.24 10.00 7.84
C ILE A 383 -13.57 10.74 8.05
N ALA A 384 -13.65 12.01 7.64
CA ALA A 384 -14.86 12.83 7.80
C ALA A 384 -16.07 12.25 7.05
N ARG A 385 -15.90 11.72 5.84
CA ARG A 385 -16.97 11.10 5.06
C ARG A 385 -17.53 9.82 5.70
N ARG A 386 -16.67 9.03 6.35
CA ARG A 386 -17.13 7.83 7.07
C ARG A 386 -17.94 8.13 8.32
N GLY A 387 -17.69 9.25 8.99
CA GLY A 387 -18.47 9.69 10.16
C GLY A 387 -19.87 10.19 9.83
N SER A 388 -20.18 10.46 8.56
CA SER A 388 -21.53 10.92 8.12
C SER A 388 -22.42 9.77 7.61
N GLU A 389 -21.89 8.56 7.48
CA GLU A 389 -22.64 7.37 7.02
C GLU A 389 -22.98 6.39 8.17
N GLY A 390 -22.59 6.70 9.41
CA GLY A 390 -22.92 5.98 10.65
C GLY A 390 -23.79 6.78 11.55
#